data_6c8350f3e46c8ec8166de47b7668bac9
#
_entry.id   6c8350f3e46c8ec8166de47b7668bac9
#
_cell.length_a   1.000
_cell.length_b   1.000
_cell.length_c   1.000
_cell.angle_alpha   90.00
_cell.angle_beta   90.00
_cell.angle_gamma   90.00
#
_symmetry.space_group_name_H-M   'P 1'
#
loop_
_entity.id
_entity.type
_entity.pdbx_description
1 polymer ?
#
loop_
_entity_poly.entity_id
_entity_poly.type
_entity_poly.pdbx_seq_one_letter_code
_entity_poly.pdbx_strand_id
1 'polypeptide(L)'
;MIGCRYDSCCAQKGIPMFKNLNAGAIGIRDYSLEQTLALAKQTGFSGIDFSIQAATQLANDNGIEYVKQMFKESDILPGAWAPPVDWRGAGWAEDVKKLPKYAEVAAELGALRASTWCPPSSTEREFDENFNWHVERFGAIAETLKPYNIRFGIEFIGPQTLRPTNQYDFIYTMEGMLDLARAIGTGNVGLLLDAWHLYTSGGELDDLDKVTNHDIVNVHVNDAPEGLTLAEYNDHDRRLPMETGVMPLQGFMKKLMALGYDGPVTAEPFSKRVNSIEDPIEAAKLTASYMAQLWEVIEK
;
A
#
# COMPACT_ATOMS: atom_id res chain seq x y z
N MET A 1 -16.64 47.77 -21.47
CA MET A 1 -17.20 46.68 -20.68
C MET A 1 -16.98 45.41 -21.49
N ILE A 2 -15.92 44.68 -21.22
CA ILE A 2 -15.66 43.36 -21.83
C ILE A 2 -15.42 42.45 -20.63
N GLY A 3 -16.43 41.62 -20.35
CA GLY A 3 -16.40 40.65 -19.26
C GLY A 3 -15.48 39.48 -19.60
N CYS A 4 -14.43 39.33 -18.88
CA CYS A 4 -13.60 38.14 -18.89
C CYS A 4 -14.32 37.03 -18.12
N ARG A 5 -14.87 36.03 -18.82
CA ARG A 5 -15.37 34.80 -18.21
C ARG A 5 -14.15 33.95 -17.84
N TYR A 6 -13.94 33.73 -16.56
CA TYR A 6 -13.05 32.69 -16.06
C TYR A 6 -13.71 31.33 -16.33
N ASP A 7 -13.31 30.66 -17.38
CA ASP A 7 -13.57 29.24 -17.56
C ASP A 7 -12.66 28.46 -16.60
N SER A 8 -13.21 28.17 -15.43
CA SER A 8 -12.67 27.22 -14.47
C SER A 8 -12.98 25.79 -14.93
N CYS A 9 -12.18 25.23 -15.83
CA CYS A 9 -12.26 23.80 -16.15
C CYS A 9 -10.90 23.28 -16.63
N CYS A 10 -9.87 23.42 -15.78
CA CYS A 10 -8.71 22.54 -15.80
C CYS A 10 -8.79 21.68 -14.54
N ALA A 11 -9.71 20.71 -14.56
CA ALA A 11 -9.53 19.55 -13.71
C ALA A 11 -8.18 18.95 -14.12
N GLN A 12 -7.17 19.08 -13.26
CA GLN A 12 -5.96 18.28 -13.37
C GLN A 12 -6.41 16.83 -13.45
N LYS A 13 -6.27 16.21 -14.64
CA LYS A 13 -6.42 14.75 -14.75
C LYS A 13 -5.38 14.18 -13.80
N GLY A 14 -5.82 13.62 -12.69
CA GLY A 14 -4.94 12.92 -11.75
C GLY A 14 -4.14 11.86 -12.52
N ILE A 15 -2.97 11.56 -12.03
CA ILE A 15 -2.18 10.43 -12.54
C ILE A 15 -3.08 9.19 -12.37
N PRO A 16 -3.37 8.41 -13.43
CA PRO A 16 -4.16 7.19 -13.28
C PRO A 16 -3.41 6.20 -12.40
N MET A 17 -4.12 5.20 -11.82
CA MET A 17 -3.46 4.11 -11.09
C MET A 17 -2.35 3.49 -11.93
N PHE A 18 -1.27 3.08 -11.27
CA PHE A 18 -0.06 2.64 -11.97
C PHE A 18 0.54 1.37 -11.37
N LYS A 19 1.26 0.59 -12.21
CA LYS A 19 1.99 -0.61 -11.79
C LYS A 19 3.16 -0.23 -10.92
N ASN A 20 3.17 -0.70 -9.69
CA ASN A 20 4.15 -0.36 -8.69
C ASN A 20 4.95 -1.60 -8.25
N LEU A 21 6.25 -1.45 -8.10
CA LEU A 21 7.17 -2.50 -7.66
C LEU A 21 7.46 -2.36 -6.17
N ASN A 22 7.16 -3.41 -5.40
CA ASN A 22 7.75 -3.63 -4.09
C ASN A 22 8.81 -4.74 -4.21
N ALA A 23 10.08 -4.36 -4.23
CA ALA A 23 11.18 -5.29 -4.39
C ALA A 23 11.23 -6.36 -3.28
N GLY A 24 10.94 -5.95 -2.04
CA GLY A 24 10.89 -6.84 -0.88
C GLY A 24 9.83 -7.93 -0.96
N ALA A 25 8.66 -7.61 -1.52
CA ALA A 25 7.52 -8.54 -1.65
C ALA A 25 7.80 -9.68 -2.65
N ILE A 26 8.76 -9.49 -3.55
CA ILE A 26 9.20 -10.49 -4.54
C ILE A 26 10.59 -11.07 -4.24
N GLY A 27 11.05 -10.96 -2.99
CA GLY A 27 12.27 -11.60 -2.51
C GLY A 27 13.56 -10.83 -2.77
N ILE A 28 13.52 -9.65 -3.39
CA ILE A 28 14.70 -8.81 -3.67
C ILE A 28 15.02 -7.99 -2.42
N ARG A 29 16.19 -8.24 -1.85
CA ARG A 29 16.65 -7.59 -0.62
C ARG A 29 17.90 -6.77 -0.90
N ASP A 30 18.19 -5.83 -0.01
CA ASP A 30 19.44 -5.05 0.00
C ASP A 30 19.69 -4.20 -1.26
N TYR A 31 18.64 -3.90 -2.04
CA TYR A 31 18.75 -2.97 -3.16
C TYR A 31 18.72 -1.51 -2.66
N SER A 32 19.65 -0.70 -3.17
CA SER A 32 19.61 0.75 -2.99
C SER A 32 18.42 1.36 -3.74
N LEU A 33 18.09 2.63 -3.44
CA LEU A 33 17.07 3.36 -4.17
C LEU A 33 17.39 3.41 -5.68
N GLU A 34 18.66 3.67 -6.05
CA GLU A 34 19.12 3.69 -7.45
C GLU A 34 18.90 2.36 -8.14
N GLN A 35 19.28 1.26 -7.49
CA GLN A 35 19.11 -0.08 -8.03
C GLN A 35 17.62 -0.43 -8.21
N THR A 36 16.78 -0.03 -7.26
CA THR A 36 15.33 -0.28 -7.33
C THR A 36 14.67 0.53 -8.46
N LEU A 37 15.06 1.79 -8.64
CA LEU A 37 14.61 2.64 -9.75
C LEU A 37 15.03 2.06 -11.10
N ALA A 38 16.29 1.64 -11.23
CA ALA A 38 16.81 1.02 -12.45
C ALA A 38 16.08 -0.29 -12.78
N LEU A 39 15.83 -1.13 -11.77
CA LEU A 39 15.09 -2.38 -11.91
C LEU A 39 13.66 -2.13 -12.39
N ALA A 40 12.94 -1.22 -11.76
CA ALA A 40 11.56 -0.86 -12.12
C ALA A 40 11.48 -0.38 -13.58
N LYS A 41 12.36 0.54 -13.98
CA LYS A 41 12.46 1.04 -15.35
C LYS A 41 12.72 -0.09 -16.36
N GLN A 42 13.69 -0.96 -16.06
CA GLN A 42 14.08 -2.08 -16.93
C GLN A 42 12.97 -3.12 -17.10
N THR A 43 12.10 -3.27 -16.11
CA THR A 43 11.09 -4.33 -16.06
C THR A 43 9.66 -3.83 -16.32
N GLY A 44 9.48 -2.52 -16.60
CA GLY A 44 8.21 -1.95 -17.05
C GLY A 44 7.22 -1.63 -15.92
N PHE A 45 7.71 -1.42 -14.71
CA PHE A 45 6.95 -0.77 -13.64
C PHE A 45 6.99 0.75 -13.82
N SER A 46 5.95 1.41 -13.33
CA SER A 46 5.81 2.88 -13.40
C SER A 46 6.07 3.55 -12.06
N GLY A 47 6.15 2.79 -10.97
CA GLY A 47 6.45 3.29 -9.64
C GLY A 47 7.15 2.25 -8.76
N ILE A 48 7.64 2.68 -7.60
CA ILE A 48 8.28 1.81 -6.60
C ILE A 48 7.81 2.16 -5.19
N ASP A 49 7.69 1.16 -4.33
CA ASP A 49 7.76 1.35 -2.89
C ASP A 49 9.22 1.42 -2.47
N PHE A 50 9.52 2.27 -1.49
CA PHE A 50 10.90 2.51 -1.11
C PHE A 50 11.06 2.84 0.38
N SER A 51 12.28 2.71 0.88
CA SER A 51 12.64 3.12 2.23
C SER A 51 12.75 4.64 2.32
N ILE A 52 11.86 5.26 3.08
CA ILE A 52 11.93 6.71 3.34
C ILE A 52 13.17 7.07 4.15
N GLN A 53 13.66 6.17 5.00
CA GLN A 53 14.90 6.38 5.74
C GLN A 53 16.10 6.48 4.78
N ALA A 54 16.20 5.57 3.81
CA ALA A 54 17.26 5.59 2.81
C ALA A 54 17.18 6.83 1.93
N ALA A 55 15.99 7.21 1.48
CA ALA A 55 15.78 8.44 0.71
C ALA A 55 16.13 9.70 1.52
N THR A 56 15.78 9.74 2.82
CA THR A 56 16.14 10.84 3.70
C THR A 56 17.66 10.92 3.92
N GLN A 57 18.33 9.79 4.06
CA GLN A 57 19.80 9.77 4.19
C GLN A 57 20.45 10.31 2.92
N LEU A 58 20.01 9.88 1.73
CA LEU A 58 20.51 10.40 0.45
C LEU A 58 20.26 11.90 0.30
N ALA A 59 19.10 12.38 0.73
CA ALA A 59 18.79 13.81 0.71
C ALA A 59 19.67 14.62 1.67
N ASN A 60 20.01 14.08 2.83
CA ASN A 60 20.95 14.72 3.77
C ASN A 60 22.37 14.79 3.21
N ASP A 61 22.82 13.74 2.53
CA ASP A 61 24.19 13.64 2.02
C ASP A 61 24.40 14.44 0.72
N ASN A 62 23.36 14.51 -0.16
CA ASN A 62 23.50 15.05 -1.52
C ASN A 62 22.53 16.20 -1.84
N GLY A 63 21.61 16.52 -0.92
CA GLY A 63 20.51 17.45 -1.14
C GLY A 63 19.27 16.78 -1.72
N ILE A 64 18.09 17.36 -1.42
CA ILE A 64 16.79 16.80 -1.85
C ILE A 64 16.64 16.79 -3.38
N GLU A 65 17.20 17.77 -4.08
CA GLU A 65 17.13 17.85 -5.53
C GLU A 65 17.87 16.69 -6.22
N TYR A 66 18.90 16.13 -5.59
CA TYR A 66 19.55 14.92 -6.08
C TYR A 66 18.57 13.74 -6.12
N VAL A 67 17.83 13.51 -5.04
CA VAL A 67 16.86 12.41 -4.96
C VAL A 67 15.68 12.63 -5.92
N LYS A 68 15.17 13.87 -6.03
CA LYS A 68 14.15 14.23 -7.03
C LYS A 68 14.61 13.92 -8.45
N GLN A 69 15.85 14.24 -8.76
CA GLN A 69 16.42 14.00 -10.09
C GLN A 69 16.54 12.52 -10.40
N MET A 70 16.86 11.66 -9.41
CA MET A 70 16.90 10.20 -9.58
C MET A 70 15.53 9.65 -10.03
N PHE A 71 14.43 10.04 -9.37
CA PHE A 71 13.07 9.65 -9.77
C PHE A 71 12.73 10.18 -11.17
N LYS A 72 13.04 11.44 -11.46
CA LYS A 72 12.77 12.08 -12.75
C LYS A 72 13.53 11.42 -13.91
N GLU A 73 14.82 11.12 -13.76
CA GLU A 73 15.64 10.50 -14.80
C GLU A 73 15.27 9.03 -15.05
N SER A 74 14.80 8.36 -14.03
CA SER A 74 14.29 7.01 -14.17
C SER A 74 12.89 6.98 -14.80
N ASP A 75 12.14 8.08 -14.79
CA ASP A 75 10.72 8.14 -15.17
C ASP A 75 9.86 7.18 -14.34
N ILE A 76 10.17 7.10 -13.04
CA ILE A 76 9.50 6.24 -12.07
C ILE A 76 8.84 7.11 -11.00
N LEU A 77 7.58 6.79 -10.67
CA LEU A 77 6.81 7.48 -9.65
C LEU A 77 7.17 6.96 -8.25
N PRO A 78 7.16 7.81 -7.22
CA PRO A 78 7.16 7.35 -5.85
C PRO A 78 5.82 6.68 -5.52
N GLY A 79 5.86 5.42 -5.10
CA GLY A 79 4.71 4.65 -4.67
C GLY A 79 4.39 4.89 -3.19
N ALA A 80 4.38 3.84 -2.40
CA ALA A 80 4.16 3.93 -0.96
C ALA A 80 5.45 3.74 -0.15
N TRP A 81 5.37 4.12 1.12
CA TRP A 81 6.44 3.92 2.10
C TRP A 81 5.87 3.63 3.48
N ALA A 82 6.62 2.90 4.30
CA ALA A 82 6.25 2.62 5.69
C ALA A 82 6.80 3.69 6.61
N PRO A 83 6.00 4.34 7.48
CA PRO A 83 6.49 5.23 8.52
C PRO A 83 7.44 4.47 9.45
N PRO A 84 8.66 4.99 9.71
CA PRO A 84 9.63 4.33 10.58
C PRO A 84 9.29 4.56 12.07
N VAL A 85 8.12 4.08 12.47
CA VAL A 85 7.58 4.13 13.82
C VAL A 85 7.30 2.70 14.26
N ASP A 86 7.99 2.22 15.28
CA ASP A 86 7.63 0.96 15.94
C ASP A 86 6.40 1.17 16.84
N TRP A 87 5.24 1.32 16.19
CA TRP A 87 3.97 1.63 16.86
C TRP A 87 3.54 0.57 17.88
N ARG A 88 4.11 -0.65 17.84
CA ARG A 88 3.87 -1.71 18.84
C ARG A 88 4.78 -1.59 20.04
N GLY A 89 5.98 -1.06 19.86
CA GLY A 89 7.00 -0.96 20.89
C GLY A 89 6.73 0.14 21.91
N ALA A 90 7.36 0.06 23.07
CA ALA A 90 7.25 1.08 24.12
C ALA A 90 7.82 2.46 23.70
N GLY A 91 8.71 2.48 22.70
CA GLY A 91 9.35 3.70 22.18
C GLY A 91 8.58 4.45 21.10
N TRP A 92 7.38 4.01 20.73
CA TRP A 92 6.60 4.53 19.62
C TRP A 92 6.44 6.06 19.61
N ALA A 93 6.22 6.66 20.78
CA ALA A 93 6.03 8.12 20.90
C ALA A 93 7.31 8.90 20.56
N GLU A 94 8.48 8.35 20.86
CA GLU A 94 9.75 8.96 20.47
C GLU A 94 10.03 8.81 18.98
N ASP A 95 9.56 7.72 18.35
CA ASP A 95 9.66 7.57 16.90
C ASP A 95 8.72 8.51 16.18
N VAL A 96 7.49 8.73 16.67
CA VAL A 96 6.57 9.73 16.14
C VAL A 96 7.18 11.13 16.14
N LYS A 97 7.93 11.52 17.19
CA LYS A 97 8.63 12.81 17.24
C LYS A 97 9.68 12.98 16.13
N LYS A 98 10.23 11.87 15.62
CA LYS A 98 11.21 11.87 14.53
C LYS A 98 10.55 11.83 13.14
N LEU A 99 9.26 11.48 13.06
CA LEU A 99 8.55 11.29 11.79
C LEU A 99 8.50 12.55 10.90
N PRO A 100 8.41 13.80 11.42
CA PRO A 100 8.35 15.00 10.59
C PRO A 100 9.47 15.11 9.56
N LYS A 101 10.71 14.74 9.90
CA LYS A 101 11.85 14.81 8.97
C LYS A 101 11.69 13.88 7.76
N TYR A 102 11.02 12.73 7.95
CA TYR A 102 10.72 11.78 6.88
C TYR A 102 9.52 12.26 6.05
N ALA A 103 8.52 12.81 6.72
CA ALA A 103 7.34 13.37 6.07
C ALA A 103 7.69 14.57 5.16
N GLU A 104 8.62 15.41 5.57
CA GLU A 104 9.13 16.52 4.76
C GLU A 104 9.79 16.01 3.47
N VAL A 105 10.70 15.05 3.58
CA VAL A 105 11.35 14.43 2.40
C VAL A 105 10.32 13.74 1.51
N ALA A 106 9.37 12.99 2.08
CA ALA A 106 8.32 12.32 1.33
C ALA A 106 7.45 13.33 0.54
N ALA A 107 7.06 14.44 1.18
CA ALA A 107 6.28 15.50 0.53
C ALA A 107 7.05 16.15 -0.62
N GLU A 108 8.34 16.45 -0.43
CA GLU A 108 9.21 17.01 -1.45
C GLU A 108 9.40 16.07 -2.66
N LEU A 109 9.38 14.76 -2.43
CA LEU A 109 9.42 13.73 -3.49
C LEU A 109 8.05 13.47 -4.14
N GLY A 110 6.96 14.00 -3.59
CA GLY A 110 5.60 13.65 -4.02
C GLY A 110 5.13 12.27 -3.55
N ALA A 111 5.81 11.65 -2.58
CA ALA A 111 5.47 10.35 -2.00
C ALA A 111 4.38 10.51 -0.92
N LEU A 112 3.17 10.82 -1.35
CA LEU A 112 2.07 11.25 -0.49
C LEU A 112 1.24 10.08 0.09
N ARG A 113 1.74 8.85 0.04
CA ARG A 113 1.05 7.64 0.50
C ARG A 113 1.96 6.85 1.42
N ALA A 114 1.64 6.86 2.71
CA ALA A 114 2.30 6.04 3.72
C ALA A 114 1.38 4.93 4.18
N SER A 115 1.89 3.77 4.55
CA SER A 115 1.05 2.67 4.99
C SER A 115 1.69 1.79 6.06
N THR A 116 0.83 1.11 6.79
CA THR A 116 1.17 0.07 7.77
C THR A 116 0.05 -0.98 7.81
N TRP A 117 0.21 -2.00 8.61
CA TRP A 117 -0.78 -3.06 8.81
C TRP A 117 -1.26 -3.12 10.26
N CYS A 118 -2.38 -3.81 10.48
CA CYS A 118 -3.00 -4.01 11.78
C CYS A 118 -3.28 -5.50 12.00
N PRO A 119 -2.82 -6.12 13.10
CA PRO A 119 -3.02 -7.54 13.34
C PRO A 119 -4.51 -7.86 13.61
N PRO A 120 -5.00 -9.06 13.19
CA PRO A 120 -6.40 -9.44 13.33
C PRO A 120 -6.76 -9.97 14.73
N SER A 121 -5.81 -9.92 15.66
CA SER A 121 -5.99 -10.40 17.03
C SER A 121 -4.99 -9.76 17.99
N SER A 122 -5.26 -9.86 19.29
CA SER A 122 -4.34 -9.44 20.35
C SER A 122 -4.18 -10.56 21.39
N THR A 123 -2.97 -10.68 21.95
CA THR A 123 -2.68 -11.57 23.09
C THR A 123 -2.83 -10.85 24.43
N GLU A 124 -2.95 -9.53 24.42
CA GLU A 124 -2.84 -8.69 25.61
C GLU A 124 -4.11 -7.89 25.92
N ARG A 125 -4.88 -7.50 24.89
CA ARG A 125 -5.97 -6.53 25.00
C ARG A 125 -7.25 -7.09 24.42
N GLU A 126 -8.36 -6.91 25.11
CA GLU A 126 -9.71 -7.12 24.58
C GLU A 126 -10.02 -6.09 23.47
N PHE A 127 -11.08 -6.34 22.70
CA PHE A 127 -11.38 -5.58 21.49
C PHE A 127 -11.40 -4.06 21.72
N ASP A 128 -12.17 -3.57 22.68
CA ASP A 128 -12.33 -2.12 22.90
C ASP A 128 -11.04 -1.46 23.40
N GLU A 129 -10.29 -2.14 24.26
CA GLU A 129 -8.98 -1.67 24.72
C GLU A 129 -7.98 -1.62 23.56
N ASN A 130 -7.94 -2.68 22.75
CA ASN A 130 -7.05 -2.76 21.60
C ASN A 130 -7.42 -1.74 20.53
N PHE A 131 -8.72 -1.48 20.33
CA PHE A 131 -9.21 -0.45 19.41
C PHE A 131 -8.72 0.93 19.81
N ASN A 132 -8.92 1.32 21.07
CA ASN A 132 -8.46 2.60 21.59
C ASN A 132 -6.92 2.73 21.55
N TRP A 133 -6.22 1.63 21.80
CA TRP A 133 -4.76 1.57 21.73
C TRP A 133 -4.24 1.83 20.29
N HIS A 134 -4.93 1.33 19.26
CA HIS A 134 -4.60 1.62 17.86
C HIS A 134 -5.00 3.04 17.47
N VAL A 135 -6.15 3.53 17.91
CA VAL A 135 -6.58 4.92 17.69
C VAL A 135 -5.52 5.91 18.20
N GLU A 136 -4.98 5.69 19.40
CA GLU A 136 -3.93 6.54 19.98
C GLU A 136 -2.67 6.56 19.08
N ARG A 137 -2.16 5.41 18.70
CA ARG A 137 -0.88 5.27 17.98
C ARG A 137 -0.95 5.67 16.53
N PHE A 138 -1.96 5.16 15.83
CA PHE A 138 -2.17 5.49 14.43
C PHE A 138 -2.64 6.94 14.27
N GLY A 139 -3.39 7.45 15.25
CA GLY A 139 -3.78 8.86 15.31
C GLY A 139 -2.56 9.78 15.40
N ALA A 140 -1.61 9.48 16.27
CA ALA A 140 -0.38 10.27 16.40
C ALA A 140 0.48 10.26 15.12
N ILE A 141 0.55 9.10 14.42
CA ILE A 141 1.20 9.01 13.11
C ILE A 141 0.47 9.87 12.08
N ALA A 142 -0.86 9.70 11.98
CA ALA A 142 -1.68 10.40 11.00
C ALA A 142 -1.66 11.92 11.21
N GLU A 143 -1.76 12.40 12.44
CA GLU A 143 -1.63 13.83 12.80
C GLU A 143 -0.29 14.40 12.34
N THR A 144 0.80 13.64 12.51
CA THR A 144 2.15 14.07 12.09
C THR A 144 2.26 14.14 10.56
N LEU A 145 1.62 13.25 9.82
CA LEU A 145 1.65 13.18 8.36
C LEU A 145 0.74 14.21 7.69
N LYS A 146 -0.35 14.61 8.35
CA LYS A 146 -1.39 15.50 7.80
C LYS A 146 -0.87 16.85 7.28
N PRO A 147 0.01 17.60 7.98
CA PRO A 147 0.53 18.88 7.50
C PRO A 147 1.30 18.78 6.18
N TYR A 148 1.78 17.60 5.84
CA TYR A 148 2.54 17.30 4.61
C TYR A 148 1.66 16.76 3.48
N ASN A 149 0.33 16.76 3.64
CA ASN A 149 -0.66 16.17 2.72
C ASN A 149 -0.44 14.66 2.47
N ILE A 150 0.18 13.96 3.41
CA ILE A 150 0.43 12.52 3.31
C ILE A 150 -0.76 11.77 3.88
N ARG A 151 -1.30 10.85 3.09
CA ARG A 151 -2.37 9.94 3.50
C ARG A 151 -1.75 8.71 4.15
N PHE A 152 -2.44 8.15 5.14
CA PHE A 152 -1.99 7.00 5.90
C PHE A 152 -2.93 5.81 5.73
N GLY A 153 -2.49 4.78 5.02
CA GLY A 153 -3.21 3.54 4.78
C GLY A 153 -2.95 2.50 5.85
N ILE A 154 -4.01 1.89 6.36
CA ILE A 154 -3.90 0.78 7.31
C ILE A 154 -4.49 -0.47 6.67
N GLU A 155 -3.70 -1.54 6.64
CA GLU A 155 -4.11 -2.83 6.13
C GLU A 155 -4.78 -3.66 7.22
N PHE A 156 -5.92 -4.23 6.94
CA PHE A 156 -6.52 -5.29 7.75
C PHE A 156 -6.05 -6.65 7.25
N ILE A 157 -5.89 -7.61 8.16
CA ILE A 157 -5.36 -8.94 7.85
C ILE A 157 -6.51 -9.96 7.85
N GLY A 158 -6.90 -10.43 6.65
CA GLY A 158 -8.09 -11.24 6.42
C GLY A 158 -8.00 -12.72 6.79
N PRO A 159 -6.90 -13.48 6.58
CA PRO A 159 -6.87 -14.93 6.70
C PRO A 159 -7.26 -15.46 8.09
N GLN A 160 -8.10 -16.49 8.10
CA GLN A 160 -8.51 -17.15 9.36
C GLN A 160 -7.34 -17.80 10.07
N THR A 161 -6.33 -18.27 9.35
CA THR A 161 -5.12 -18.88 9.91
C THR A 161 -4.31 -17.94 10.80
N LEU A 162 -4.53 -16.64 10.71
CA LEU A 162 -3.88 -15.60 11.54
C LEU A 162 -4.79 -15.10 12.68
N ARG A 163 -5.97 -15.70 12.86
CA ARG A 163 -6.91 -15.43 13.95
C ARG A 163 -6.88 -16.59 14.93
N PRO A 164 -5.90 -16.68 15.84
CA PRO A 164 -5.77 -17.81 16.74
C PRO A 164 -6.91 -17.88 17.76
N THR A 165 -7.40 -19.08 18.03
CA THR A 165 -8.60 -19.37 18.84
C THR A 165 -8.48 -19.05 20.34
N ASN A 166 -7.28 -18.73 20.83
CA ASN A 166 -7.02 -18.52 22.26
C ASN A 166 -6.60 -17.07 22.58
N GLN A 167 -6.91 -16.12 21.70
CA GLN A 167 -6.58 -14.70 21.83
C GLN A 167 -7.84 -13.86 21.64
N TYR A 168 -7.72 -12.60 21.98
CA TYR A 168 -8.79 -11.65 21.71
C TYR A 168 -8.85 -11.35 20.21
N ASP A 169 -10.04 -11.54 19.63
CA ASP A 169 -10.29 -11.16 18.23
C ASP A 169 -10.13 -9.65 18.04
N PHE A 170 -9.68 -9.28 16.85
CA PHE A 170 -9.60 -7.89 16.46
C PHE A 170 -10.06 -7.69 15.00
N ILE A 171 -9.80 -6.50 14.45
CA ILE A 171 -10.24 -6.12 13.11
C ILE A 171 -9.55 -6.99 12.05
N TYR A 172 -10.37 -7.66 11.22
CA TYR A 172 -9.92 -8.46 10.08
C TYR A 172 -10.75 -8.22 8.81
N THR A 173 -11.62 -7.22 8.81
CA THR A 173 -12.49 -6.87 7.68
C THR A 173 -12.27 -5.43 7.25
N MET A 174 -12.60 -5.15 5.99
CA MET A 174 -12.56 -3.79 5.44
C MET A 174 -13.43 -2.82 6.25
N GLU A 175 -14.64 -3.21 6.61
CA GLU A 175 -15.57 -2.38 7.37
C GLU A 175 -15.02 -2.00 8.75
N GLY A 176 -14.49 -2.99 9.49
CA GLY A 176 -13.87 -2.73 10.80
C GLY A 176 -12.67 -1.80 10.70
N MET A 177 -11.87 -1.90 9.62
CA MET A 177 -10.74 -0.99 9.40
C MET A 177 -11.19 0.43 9.06
N LEU A 178 -12.27 0.58 8.30
CA LEU A 178 -12.89 1.89 8.05
C LEU A 178 -13.44 2.51 9.33
N ASP A 179 -14.00 1.71 10.24
CA ASP A 179 -14.46 2.21 11.54
C ASP A 179 -13.28 2.71 12.39
N LEU A 180 -12.14 2.01 12.38
CA LEU A 180 -10.92 2.48 13.03
C LEU A 180 -10.43 3.79 12.42
N ALA A 181 -10.38 3.89 11.10
CA ALA A 181 -9.98 5.11 10.39
C ALA A 181 -10.88 6.31 10.74
N ARG A 182 -12.20 6.08 10.83
CA ARG A 182 -13.17 7.10 11.26
C ARG A 182 -12.96 7.51 12.72
N ALA A 183 -12.68 6.56 13.61
CA ALA A 183 -12.45 6.83 15.03
C ALA A 183 -11.15 7.64 15.25
N ILE A 184 -10.11 7.44 14.44
CA ILE A 184 -8.90 8.26 14.44
C ILE A 184 -9.24 9.72 14.10
N GLY A 185 -10.11 9.97 13.13
CA GLY A 185 -10.74 11.28 12.90
C GLY A 185 -9.85 12.38 12.32
N THR A 186 -8.62 12.09 11.90
CA THR A 186 -7.68 13.08 11.35
C THR A 186 -8.02 13.50 9.92
N GLY A 187 -8.78 12.66 9.20
CA GLY A 187 -9.23 12.92 7.83
C GLY A 187 -8.22 12.54 6.74
N ASN A 188 -7.04 12.03 7.10
CA ASN A 188 -6.03 11.53 6.15
C ASN A 188 -5.74 10.03 6.31
N VAL A 189 -6.54 9.31 7.10
CA VAL A 189 -6.45 7.86 7.28
C VAL A 189 -7.43 7.15 6.35
N GLY A 190 -6.98 6.06 5.76
CA GLY A 190 -7.77 5.17 4.91
C GLY A 190 -7.19 3.77 4.87
N LEU A 191 -7.50 3.02 3.83
CA LEU A 191 -7.08 1.65 3.66
C LEU A 191 -5.75 1.53 2.90
N LEU A 192 -4.87 0.67 3.34
CA LEU A 192 -4.11 -0.16 2.43
C LEU A 192 -5.06 -1.30 2.07
N LEU A 193 -5.59 -1.28 0.85
CA LEU A 193 -6.58 -2.24 0.38
C LEU A 193 -5.87 -3.38 -0.36
N ASP A 194 -5.66 -4.50 0.31
CA ASP A 194 -5.16 -5.72 -0.33
C ASP A 194 -6.34 -6.60 -0.78
N ALA A 195 -6.35 -6.95 -2.06
CA ALA A 195 -7.34 -7.86 -2.64
C ALA A 195 -7.36 -9.23 -1.92
N TRP A 196 -6.20 -9.72 -1.46
CA TRP A 196 -6.09 -10.94 -0.66
C TRP A 196 -6.82 -10.85 0.66
N HIS A 197 -6.60 -9.78 1.40
CA HIS A 197 -7.23 -9.61 2.69
C HIS A 197 -8.74 -9.36 2.57
N LEU A 198 -9.18 -8.66 1.53
CA LEU A 198 -10.60 -8.56 1.21
C LEU A 198 -11.20 -9.94 0.96
N TYR A 199 -10.59 -10.73 0.06
CA TYR A 199 -11.08 -12.07 -0.30
C TYR A 199 -11.05 -13.03 0.88
N THR A 200 -9.95 -13.14 1.61
CA THR A 200 -9.76 -14.09 2.72
C THR A 200 -10.52 -13.73 4.00
N SER A 201 -10.95 -12.50 4.14
CA SER A 201 -11.90 -12.10 5.20
C SER A 201 -13.33 -12.51 4.91
N GLY A 202 -13.64 -12.97 3.70
CA GLY A 202 -14.99 -13.25 3.22
C GLY A 202 -15.69 -12.02 2.63
N GLY A 203 -14.93 -10.94 2.33
CA GLY A 203 -15.43 -9.77 1.64
C GLY A 203 -15.69 -10.03 0.15
N GLU A 204 -16.59 -9.26 -0.42
CA GLU A 204 -17.02 -9.35 -1.81
C GLU A 204 -16.69 -8.06 -2.58
N LEU A 205 -16.75 -8.13 -3.91
CA LEU A 205 -16.50 -6.95 -4.75
C LEU A 205 -17.49 -5.81 -4.51
N ASP A 206 -18.71 -6.14 -4.12
CA ASP A 206 -19.75 -5.14 -3.82
C ASP A 206 -19.49 -4.37 -2.53
N ASP A 207 -18.61 -4.87 -1.67
CA ASP A 207 -18.15 -4.08 -0.51
C ASP A 207 -17.40 -2.82 -0.95
N LEU A 208 -16.75 -2.84 -2.11
CA LEU A 208 -16.07 -1.67 -2.68
C LEU A 208 -17.03 -0.55 -3.11
N ASP A 209 -18.33 -0.80 -3.21
CA ASP A 209 -19.33 0.25 -3.44
C ASP A 209 -19.58 1.13 -2.19
N LYS A 210 -19.07 0.71 -1.02
CA LYS A 210 -19.16 1.43 0.24
C LYS A 210 -18.01 2.44 0.46
N VAL A 211 -17.01 2.46 -0.42
CA VAL A 211 -15.82 3.31 -0.30
C VAL A 211 -15.67 4.26 -1.49
N THR A 212 -14.86 5.27 -1.31
CA THR A 212 -14.48 6.24 -2.34
C THR A 212 -12.96 6.19 -2.58
N ASN A 213 -12.46 6.86 -3.62
CA ASN A 213 -11.01 7.00 -3.82
C ASN A 213 -10.30 7.61 -2.60
N HIS A 214 -11.00 8.46 -1.85
CA HIS A 214 -10.43 9.05 -0.63
C HIS A 214 -10.18 8.02 0.47
N ASP A 215 -10.95 6.94 0.52
CA ASP A 215 -10.81 5.91 1.55
C ASP A 215 -9.69 4.90 1.22
N ILE A 216 -9.19 4.88 -0.04
CA ILE A 216 -8.15 3.94 -0.51
C ILE A 216 -6.83 4.67 -0.67
N VAL A 217 -5.88 4.43 0.23
CA VAL A 217 -4.55 5.06 0.21
C VAL A 217 -3.59 4.27 -0.67
N ASN A 218 -3.55 2.95 -0.55
CA ASN A 218 -2.66 2.07 -1.27
C ASN A 218 -3.39 0.78 -1.67
N VAL A 219 -2.93 0.09 -2.71
CA VAL A 219 -3.56 -1.14 -3.18
C VAL A 219 -2.49 -2.22 -3.37
N HIS A 220 -2.76 -3.39 -2.76
CA HIS A 220 -2.00 -4.61 -3.02
C HIS A 220 -2.85 -5.63 -3.81
N VAL A 221 -2.20 -6.38 -4.69
CA VAL A 221 -2.81 -7.42 -5.52
C VAL A 221 -1.95 -8.67 -5.55
N ASN A 222 -2.61 -9.81 -5.51
CA ASN A 222 -2.03 -11.14 -5.63
C ASN A 222 -3.16 -12.11 -5.96
N ASP A 223 -2.87 -13.40 -6.12
CA ASP A 223 -3.89 -14.42 -6.36
C ASP A 223 -3.80 -15.53 -5.32
N ALA A 224 -4.79 -16.41 -5.27
CA ALA A 224 -4.90 -17.47 -4.28
C ALA A 224 -4.53 -18.84 -4.86
N PRO A 225 -3.97 -19.77 -4.07
CA PRO A 225 -3.84 -21.16 -4.46
C PRO A 225 -5.20 -21.78 -4.77
N GLU A 226 -5.26 -22.67 -5.77
CA GLU A 226 -6.45 -23.43 -6.10
C GLU A 226 -6.77 -24.51 -5.06
N GLY A 227 -8.05 -24.88 -4.94
CA GLY A 227 -8.51 -26.03 -4.20
C GLY A 227 -8.57 -25.87 -2.68
N LEU A 228 -8.35 -24.68 -2.14
CA LEU A 228 -8.44 -24.39 -0.72
C LEU A 228 -9.75 -23.68 -0.37
N THR A 229 -10.20 -23.85 0.85
CA THR A 229 -11.28 -23.07 1.47
C THR A 229 -10.75 -21.80 2.11
N LEU A 230 -11.63 -20.84 2.44
CA LEU A 230 -11.24 -19.59 3.12
C LEU A 230 -10.49 -19.84 4.44
N ALA A 231 -10.79 -20.96 5.15
CA ALA A 231 -10.16 -21.32 6.40
C ALA A 231 -8.72 -21.86 6.25
N GLU A 232 -8.33 -22.26 5.04
CA GLU A 232 -7.04 -22.90 4.76
C GLU A 232 -6.01 -21.93 4.15
N TYR A 233 -6.43 -20.75 3.69
CA TYR A 233 -5.50 -19.81 3.10
C TYR A 233 -4.46 -19.33 4.11
N ASN A 234 -3.19 -19.43 3.68
CA ASN A 234 -2.03 -18.97 4.45
C ASN A 234 -1.48 -17.69 3.83
N ASP A 235 -1.29 -16.68 4.67
CA ASP A 235 -0.81 -15.36 4.25
C ASP A 235 0.55 -15.39 3.52
N HIS A 236 1.40 -16.34 3.83
CA HIS A 236 2.72 -16.52 3.22
C HIS A 236 2.76 -17.55 2.08
N ASP A 237 1.60 -17.91 1.52
CA ASP A 237 1.50 -18.81 0.37
C ASP A 237 0.47 -18.29 -0.64
N ARG A 238 0.76 -17.14 -1.20
CA ARG A 238 -0.05 -16.49 -2.22
C ARG A 238 0.51 -16.80 -3.63
N ARG A 239 -0.16 -16.28 -4.66
CA ARG A 239 0.23 -16.42 -6.08
C ARG A 239 0.38 -15.03 -6.70
N LEU A 240 1.08 -14.95 -7.83
CA LEU A 240 1.12 -13.73 -8.62
C LEU A 240 -0.29 -13.33 -9.08
N PRO A 241 -0.58 -12.04 -9.24
CA PRO A 241 -1.88 -11.60 -9.76
C PRO A 241 -2.24 -12.32 -11.07
N MET A 242 -3.45 -12.84 -11.21
CA MET A 242 -3.91 -13.60 -12.39
C MET A 242 -3.24 -14.97 -12.61
N GLU A 243 -2.46 -15.49 -11.69
CA GLU A 243 -1.75 -16.77 -11.87
C GLU A 243 -2.69 -17.97 -11.86
N THR A 244 -3.73 -17.93 -11.06
CA THR A 244 -4.70 -19.03 -10.88
C THR A 244 -6.11 -18.64 -11.31
N GLY A 245 -6.46 -17.36 -11.20
CA GLY A 245 -7.82 -16.87 -11.45
C GLY A 245 -8.82 -17.22 -10.34
N VAL A 246 -8.34 -17.64 -9.16
CA VAL A 246 -9.19 -17.95 -8.00
C VAL A 246 -9.83 -16.66 -7.46
N MET A 247 -9.05 -15.60 -7.36
CA MET A 247 -9.55 -14.32 -6.88
C MET A 247 -10.19 -13.51 -8.03
N PRO A 248 -11.28 -12.77 -7.77
CA PRO A 248 -11.99 -12.02 -8.81
C PRO A 248 -11.27 -10.69 -9.16
N LEU A 249 -9.97 -10.76 -9.46
CA LEU A 249 -9.11 -9.58 -9.65
C LEU A 249 -9.55 -8.68 -10.80
N GLN A 250 -10.15 -9.25 -11.84
CA GLN A 250 -10.68 -8.44 -12.94
C GLN A 250 -11.79 -7.50 -12.46
N GLY A 251 -12.71 -8.02 -11.65
CA GLY A 251 -13.77 -7.22 -11.03
C GLY A 251 -13.21 -6.18 -10.06
N PHE A 252 -12.22 -6.58 -9.26
CA PHE A 252 -11.54 -5.69 -8.33
C PHE A 252 -10.92 -4.48 -9.04
N MET A 253 -10.15 -4.71 -10.10
CA MET A 253 -9.53 -3.64 -10.89
C MET A 253 -10.57 -2.72 -11.56
N LYS A 254 -11.67 -3.27 -12.07
CA LYS A 254 -12.76 -2.48 -12.64
C LYS A 254 -13.44 -1.60 -11.60
N LYS A 255 -13.64 -2.09 -10.37
CA LYS A 255 -14.16 -1.30 -9.26
C LYS A 255 -13.19 -0.15 -8.90
N LEU A 256 -11.88 -0.40 -8.79
CA LEU A 256 -10.88 0.64 -8.56
C LEU A 256 -10.90 1.73 -9.64
N MET A 257 -10.99 1.32 -10.91
CA MET A 257 -11.10 2.26 -12.03
C MET A 257 -12.38 3.10 -11.94
N ALA A 258 -13.53 2.47 -11.62
CA ALA A 258 -14.81 3.17 -11.47
C ALA A 258 -14.80 4.16 -10.29
N LEU A 259 -14.09 3.84 -9.21
CA LEU A 259 -13.86 4.73 -8.07
C LEU A 259 -12.90 5.89 -8.40
N GLY A 260 -12.22 5.85 -9.55
CA GLY A 260 -11.21 6.83 -9.93
C GLY A 260 -9.94 6.71 -9.08
N TYR A 261 -9.57 5.51 -8.63
CA TYR A 261 -8.35 5.31 -7.87
C TYR A 261 -7.13 5.75 -8.69
N ASP A 262 -6.25 6.55 -8.07
CA ASP A 262 -5.14 7.25 -8.73
C ASP A 262 -3.77 6.94 -8.09
N GLY A 263 -3.67 5.81 -7.40
CA GLY A 263 -2.47 5.42 -6.66
C GLY A 263 -1.72 4.22 -7.22
N PRO A 264 -0.68 3.78 -6.49
CA PRO A 264 0.06 2.58 -6.80
C PRO A 264 -0.79 1.33 -6.62
N VAL A 265 -0.60 0.37 -7.54
CA VAL A 265 -1.10 -1.01 -7.41
C VAL A 265 0.10 -1.93 -7.41
N THR A 266 0.34 -2.58 -6.29
CA THR A 266 1.55 -3.34 -5.99
C THR A 266 1.26 -4.82 -5.93
N ALA A 267 2.04 -5.65 -6.64
CA ALA A 267 1.99 -7.09 -6.45
C ALA A 267 2.68 -7.48 -5.13
N GLU A 268 1.97 -8.21 -4.27
CA GLU A 268 2.49 -8.73 -3.02
C GLU A 268 2.26 -10.26 -2.91
N PRO A 269 2.92 -11.06 -3.74
CA PRO A 269 2.57 -12.47 -3.88
C PRO A 269 3.04 -13.35 -2.73
N PHE A 270 4.01 -12.94 -1.92
CA PHE A 270 4.68 -13.79 -0.91
C PHE A 270 4.89 -15.24 -1.40
N SER A 271 5.16 -15.37 -2.70
CA SER A 271 5.25 -16.64 -3.39
C SER A 271 6.65 -17.25 -3.25
N LYS A 272 6.71 -18.48 -2.74
CA LYS A 272 7.99 -19.22 -2.68
C LYS A 272 8.62 -19.35 -4.08
N ARG A 273 7.80 -19.51 -5.13
CA ARG A 273 8.26 -19.59 -6.52
C ARG A 273 9.00 -18.33 -6.93
N VAL A 274 8.44 -17.16 -6.69
CA VAL A 274 9.05 -15.88 -7.07
C VAL A 274 10.25 -15.58 -6.17
N ASN A 275 10.10 -15.78 -4.86
CA ASN A 275 11.14 -15.47 -3.88
C ASN A 275 12.37 -16.40 -3.97
N SER A 276 12.29 -17.52 -4.71
CA SER A 276 13.41 -18.42 -4.97
C SER A 276 14.18 -18.09 -6.26
N ILE A 277 13.73 -17.10 -7.03
CA ILE A 277 14.45 -16.65 -8.22
C ILE A 277 15.68 -15.85 -7.78
N GLU A 278 16.86 -16.34 -8.09
CA GLU A 278 18.12 -15.69 -7.68
C GLU A 278 18.42 -14.39 -8.45
N ASP A 279 18.02 -14.33 -9.74
CA ASP A 279 18.18 -13.12 -10.54
C ASP A 279 17.04 -12.12 -10.28
N PRO A 280 17.31 -10.96 -9.67
CA PRO A 280 16.32 -9.93 -9.39
C PRO A 280 15.60 -9.42 -10.63
N ILE A 281 16.28 -9.38 -11.78
CA ILE A 281 15.68 -8.93 -13.04
C ILE A 281 14.66 -9.95 -13.54
N GLU A 282 14.94 -11.25 -13.41
CA GLU A 282 14.00 -12.31 -13.78
C GLU A 282 12.78 -12.32 -12.84
N ALA A 283 12.98 -12.18 -11.51
CA ALA A 283 11.89 -12.09 -10.55
C ALA A 283 10.97 -10.89 -10.85
N ALA A 284 11.55 -9.73 -11.10
CA ALA A 284 10.80 -8.53 -11.45
C ALA A 284 10.10 -8.63 -12.81
N LYS A 285 10.74 -9.19 -13.84
CA LYS A 285 10.12 -9.42 -15.17
C LYS A 285 8.94 -10.38 -15.08
N LEU A 286 9.10 -11.48 -14.33
CA LEU A 286 8.01 -12.42 -14.11
C LEU A 286 6.81 -11.71 -13.46
N THR A 287 7.04 -10.96 -12.39
CA THR A 287 5.99 -10.20 -11.71
C THR A 287 5.36 -9.16 -12.64
N ALA A 288 6.16 -8.42 -13.40
CA ALA A 288 5.68 -7.42 -14.35
C ALA A 288 4.79 -8.04 -15.44
N SER A 289 5.10 -9.27 -15.89
CA SER A 289 4.30 -9.97 -16.90
C SER A 289 2.87 -10.30 -16.41
N TYR A 290 2.73 -10.68 -15.14
CA TYR A 290 1.43 -10.91 -14.52
C TYR A 290 0.69 -9.60 -14.23
N MET A 291 1.40 -8.56 -13.80
CA MET A 291 0.82 -7.22 -13.66
C MET A 291 0.34 -6.67 -15.02
N ALA A 292 1.04 -6.94 -16.12
CA ALA A 292 0.58 -6.56 -17.45
C ALA A 292 -0.74 -7.24 -17.82
N GLN A 293 -0.90 -8.54 -17.55
CA GLN A 293 -2.16 -9.25 -17.76
C GLN A 293 -3.31 -8.65 -16.94
N LEU A 294 -3.03 -8.23 -15.70
CA LEU A 294 -4.02 -7.56 -14.86
C LEU A 294 -4.45 -6.21 -15.47
N TRP A 295 -3.52 -5.46 -16.10
CA TRP A 295 -3.83 -4.18 -16.77
C TRP A 295 -4.64 -4.34 -18.05
N GLU A 296 -4.38 -5.41 -18.84
CA GLU A 296 -5.16 -5.68 -20.06
C GLU A 296 -6.67 -5.81 -19.81
N VAL A 297 -7.07 -6.11 -18.58
CA VAL A 297 -8.48 -6.26 -18.20
C VAL A 297 -9.22 -4.94 -18.14
N ILE A 298 -8.52 -3.84 -17.83
CA ILE A 298 -9.09 -2.51 -17.66
C ILE A 298 -8.90 -1.64 -18.90
N GLU A 299 -8.04 -2.05 -19.84
CA GLU A 299 -7.79 -1.37 -21.10
C GLU A 299 -8.76 -1.81 -22.22
N LYS A 300 -9.50 -2.90 -22.01
CA LYS A 300 -10.54 -3.46 -22.91
C LYS A 300 -11.94 -3.00 -22.50
#